data_cde6151f5e08cbd75f14b37a6640e517
#
_entry.id   cde6151f5e08cbd75f14b37a6640e517
#
_cell.length_a   1.000
_cell.length_b   1.000
_cell.length_c   1.000
_cell.angle_alpha   90.00
_cell.angle_beta   90.00
_cell.angle_gamma   90.00
#
_symmetry.space_group_name_H-M   'P 1'
#
loop_
_entity.id
_entity.type
_entity.pdbx_description
1 polymer ?
#
loop_
_entity_poly.entity_id
_entity_poly.type
_entity_poly.pdbx_seq_one_letter_code
_entity_poly.pdbx_strand_id
1 'polypeptide(L)'
;MKDAFSMLSDATGLDGTGIPRPIPIFYRALMASLPPVVRSLTNVRYLGLDRLPRNGPVILAGNHTSHIDPIVVIMGARVPVRYLAKTEHFNGGFTKFVMISTGQIDTNRESGGIEALSSAVDVLRDDGWMGIFPEGTRSRRASPPFLQKGKTGIARLAARFPHASVVPICIRGARKFMEPGKARIRLFTPIEVEFGEPITFSKWITSSKGFNLTEAEIIQIFDSNSEKIQQTMGKLYRRFTDQLMATLKNMGAP
;
A
#
# COMPACT_ATOMS: atom_id res chain seq x y z
N MET A 1 0.14 -21.45 -23.86
CA MET A 1 0.15 -20.02 -24.23
C MET A 1 -0.04 -19.24 -22.93
N LYS A 2 0.79 -18.23 -22.63
CA LYS A 2 0.58 -17.39 -21.43
C LYS A 2 -0.70 -16.58 -21.64
N ASP A 3 -1.52 -16.44 -20.59
CA ASP A 3 -2.68 -15.56 -20.62
C ASP A 3 -2.25 -14.08 -20.57
N ALA A 4 -3.16 -13.17 -20.92
CA ALA A 4 -2.90 -11.73 -21.00
C ALA A 4 -2.37 -11.15 -19.68
N PHE A 5 -2.88 -11.62 -18.55
CA PHE A 5 -2.51 -11.11 -17.22
C PHE A 5 -1.16 -11.66 -16.75
N SER A 6 -0.79 -12.89 -17.13
CA SER A 6 0.56 -13.42 -16.93
C SER A 6 1.61 -12.61 -17.70
N MET A 7 1.33 -12.26 -18.95
CA MET A 7 2.24 -11.41 -19.77
C MET A 7 2.40 -10.02 -19.13
N LEU A 8 1.30 -9.45 -18.65
CA LEU A 8 1.29 -8.16 -17.97
C LEU A 8 2.10 -8.22 -16.66
N SER A 9 1.94 -9.27 -15.89
CA SER A 9 2.70 -9.51 -14.66
C SER A 9 4.22 -9.59 -14.93
N ASP A 10 4.62 -10.36 -15.94
CA ASP A 10 6.03 -10.54 -16.30
C ASP A 10 6.65 -9.22 -16.81
N ALA A 11 5.91 -8.43 -17.57
CA ALA A 11 6.36 -7.13 -18.10
C ALA A 11 6.64 -6.08 -17.01
N THR A 12 6.20 -6.31 -15.76
CA THR A 12 6.55 -5.43 -14.65
C THR A 12 8.05 -5.46 -14.35
N GLY A 13 8.76 -6.54 -14.67
CA GLY A 13 10.14 -6.75 -14.27
C GLY A 13 10.33 -6.74 -12.75
N LEU A 14 9.30 -7.07 -11.99
CA LEU A 14 9.38 -7.23 -10.55
C LEU A 14 9.47 -8.72 -10.21
N ASP A 15 10.66 -9.16 -9.90
CA ASP A 15 10.88 -10.48 -9.32
C ASP A 15 10.97 -10.36 -7.80
N GLY A 16 10.50 -11.38 -7.09
CA GLY A 16 10.71 -11.45 -5.65
C GLY A 16 12.18 -11.67 -5.30
N THR A 17 12.54 -11.45 -4.06
CA THR A 17 13.90 -11.77 -3.57
C THR A 17 14.08 -13.26 -3.35
N GLY A 18 12.99 -14.04 -3.36
CA GLY A 18 12.98 -15.46 -3.02
C GLY A 18 13.17 -15.75 -1.53
N ILE A 19 13.22 -14.72 -0.70
CA ILE A 19 13.37 -14.86 0.74
C ILE A 19 11.99 -15.05 1.38
N PRO A 20 11.72 -16.20 2.02
CA PRO A 20 10.46 -16.42 2.73
C PRO A 20 10.24 -15.36 3.82
N ARG A 21 9.02 -14.88 3.92
CA ARG A 21 8.68 -13.84 4.89
C ARG A 21 7.57 -14.30 5.85
N PRO A 22 7.86 -15.28 6.74
CA PRO A 22 6.88 -15.76 7.71
C PRO A 22 6.46 -14.62 8.63
N ILE A 23 5.24 -14.71 9.19
CA ILE A 23 4.75 -13.73 10.15
C ILE A 23 5.41 -14.00 11.50
N PRO A 24 6.21 -13.04 12.04
CA PRO A 24 6.85 -13.22 13.34
C PRO A 24 5.83 -13.43 14.46
N ILE A 25 6.13 -14.33 15.41
CA ILE A 25 5.28 -14.58 16.59
C ILE A 25 5.05 -13.29 17.38
N PHE A 26 6.09 -12.48 17.52
CA PHE A 26 5.99 -11.18 18.19
C PHE A 26 4.95 -10.26 17.53
N TYR A 27 4.85 -10.27 16.20
CA TYR A 27 3.85 -9.47 15.50
C TYR A 27 2.42 -9.91 15.87
N ARG A 28 2.19 -11.23 15.94
CA ARG A 28 0.88 -11.77 16.39
C ARG A 28 0.55 -11.35 17.81
N ALA A 29 1.53 -11.45 18.73
CA ALA A 29 1.37 -11.01 20.11
C ALA A 29 1.08 -9.50 20.19
N LEU A 30 1.79 -8.68 19.42
CA LEU A 30 1.57 -7.25 19.36
C LEU A 30 0.18 -6.90 18.83
N MET A 31 -0.31 -7.60 17.82
CA MET A 31 -1.67 -7.42 17.30
C MET A 31 -2.76 -7.74 18.33
N ALA A 32 -2.51 -8.66 19.25
CA ALA A 32 -3.46 -8.97 20.32
C ALA A 32 -3.41 -7.91 21.45
N SER A 33 -2.22 -7.40 21.79
CA SER A 33 -2.01 -6.52 22.96
C SER A 33 -2.11 -5.02 22.63
N LEU A 34 -1.69 -4.57 21.45
CA LEU A 34 -1.63 -3.15 21.10
C LEU A 34 -2.99 -2.48 20.90
N PRO A 35 -4.03 -3.11 20.31
CA PRO A 35 -5.29 -2.45 20.05
C PRO A 35 -6.00 -1.87 21.27
N PRO A 36 -6.08 -2.54 22.43
CA PRO A 36 -6.65 -1.94 23.64
C PRO A 36 -5.89 -0.69 24.09
N VAL A 37 -4.54 -0.73 24.02
CA VAL A 37 -3.69 0.42 24.40
C VAL A 37 -3.92 1.60 23.46
N VAL A 38 -3.90 1.38 22.17
CA VAL A 38 -4.13 2.47 21.20
C VAL A 38 -5.55 3.02 21.34
N ARG A 39 -6.56 2.17 21.55
CA ARG A 39 -7.94 2.62 21.79
C ARG A 39 -8.11 3.45 23.06
N SER A 40 -7.36 3.15 24.12
CA SER A 40 -7.39 3.96 25.33
C SER A 40 -6.77 5.36 25.15
N LEU A 41 -5.94 5.55 24.14
CA LEU A 41 -5.25 6.82 23.84
C LEU A 41 -5.87 7.59 22.68
N THR A 42 -6.71 6.94 21.87
CA THR A 42 -7.28 7.49 20.64
C THR A 42 -8.78 7.19 20.56
N ASN A 43 -9.50 8.02 19.81
CA ASN A 43 -10.89 7.74 19.42
C ASN A 43 -10.91 7.31 17.94
N VAL A 44 -10.64 6.02 17.68
CA VAL A 44 -10.60 5.50 16.29
C VAL A 44 -11.93 4.90 15.90
N ARG A 45 -12.48 5.40 14.79
CA ARG A 45 -13.67 4.86 14.12
C ARG A 45 -13.28 4.20 12.80
N TYR A 46 -13.87 3.05 12.51
CA TYR A 46 -13.67 2.31 11.27
C TYR A 46 -14.94 2.27 10.44
N LEU A 47 -14.80 2.47 9.11
CA LEU A 47 -15.85 2.38 8.11
C LEU A 47 -15.43 1.39 7.01
N GLY A 48 -16.37 0.66 6.43
CA GLY A 48 -16.14 -0.24 5.30
C GLY A 48 -15.30 -1.48 5.65
N LEU A 49 -15.30 -1.95 6.90
CA LEU A 49 -14.60 -3.17 7.29
C LEU A 49 -15.12 -4.42 6.57
N ASP A 50 -16.38 -4.41 6.19
CA ASP A 50 -17.07 -5.45 5.42
C ASP A 50 -16.56 -5.57 3.97
N ARG A 51 -15.89 -4.55 3.46
CA ARG A 51 -15.28 -4.52 2.12
C ARG A 51 -13.92 -5.19 2.07
N LEU A 52 -13.31 -5.47 3.23
CA LEU A 52 -12.00 -6.11 3.27
C LEU A 52 -12.07 -7.54 2.72
N PRO A 53 -11.16 -7.90 1.79
CA PRO A 53 -11.08 -9.26 1.28
C PRO A 53 -10.83 -10.26 2.42
N ARG A 54 -11.39 -11.45 2.29
CA ARG A 54 -11.19 -12.51 3.29
C ARG A 54 -9.99 -13.40 2.98
N ASN A 55 -9.63 -13.50 1.72
CA ASN A 55 -8.58 -14.40 1.23
C ASN A 55 -7.76 -13.74 0.12
N GLY A 56 -6.56 -14.27 -0.11
CA GLY A 56 -5.65 -13.87 -1.17
C GLY A 56 -4.80 -12.63 -0.84
N PRO A 57 -3.92 -12.25 -1.76
CA PRO A 57 -3.02 -11.12 -1.57
C PRO A 57 -3.77 -9.80 -1.60
N VAL A 58 -3.42 -8.89 -0.68
CA VAL A 58 -4.06 -7.58 -0.54
C VAL A 58 -3.03 -6.47 -0.48
N ILE A 59 -3.29 -5.39 -1.22
CA ILE A 59 -2.53 -4.15 -1.17
C ILE A 59 -3.42 -3.07 -0.56
N LEU A 60 -3.13 -2.68 0.67
CA LEU A 60 -3.79 -1.58 1.37
C LEU A 60 -3.14 -0.25 0.98
N ALA A 61 -3.87 0.62 0.29
CA ALA A 61 -3.37 1.85 -0.29
C ALA A 61 -3.94 3.08 0.41
N GLY A 62 -3.18 3.71 1.31
CA GLY A 62 -3.66 4.82 2.15
C GLY A 62 -2.99 6.16 1.88
N ASN A 63 -3.63 7.26 2.29
CA ASN A 63 -2.97 8.55 2.44
C ASN A 63 -2.08 8.55 3.70
N HIS A 64 -1.02 9.38 3.70
CA HIS A 64 -0.01 9.35 4.77
C HIS A 64 0.24 10.73 5.39
N THR A 65 -0.29 10.92 6.58
CA THR A 65 -0.23 12.21 7.31
C THR A 65 0.37 12.12 8.71
N SER A 66 0.54 10.89 9.26
CA SER A 66 0.99 10.68 10.63
C SER A 66 1.80 9.40 10.80
N HIS A 67 2.59 9.29 11.86
CA HIS A 67 3.27 8.04 12.25
C HIS A 67 2.29 6.95 12.72
N ILE A 68 1.10 7.33 13.18
CA ILE A 68 0.09 6.38 13.65
C ILE A 68 -0.68 5.70 12.50
N ASP A 69 -0.61 6.25 11.28
CA ASP A 69 -1.40 5.76 10.14
C ASP A 69 -1.28 4.23 9.94
N PRO A 70 -0.06 3.62 9.85
CA PRO A 70 0.04 2.18 9.68
C PRO A 70 -0.56 1.41 10.85
N ILE A 71 -0.43 1.91 12.07
CA ILE A 71 -0.93 1.24 13.29
C ILE A 71 -2.46 1.15 13.25
N VAL A 72 -3.15 2.27 12.99
CA VAL A 72 -4.62 2.27 12.95
C VAL A 72 -5.17 1.46 11.79
N VAL A 73 -4.45 1.39 10.66
CA VAL A 73 -4.83 0.53 9.52
C VAL A 73 -4.68 -0.96 9.89
N ILE A 74 -3.57 -1.37 10.49
CA ILE A 74 -3.34 -2.74 10.95
C ILE A 74 -4.42 -3.16 11.96
N MET A 75 -4.77 -2.27 12.90
CA MET A 75 -5.82 -2.52 13.88
C MET A 75 -7.20 -2.72 13.23
N GLY A 76 -7.52 -1.98 12.17
CA GLY A 76 -8.76 -2.14 11.39
C GLY A 76 -8.76 -3.42 10.58
N ALA A 77 -7.67 -3.70 9.89
CA ALA A 77 -7.51 -4.90 9.05
C ALA A 77 -7.55 -6.20 9.86
N ARG A 78 -7.11 -6.18 11.13
CA ARG A 78 -7.04 -7.34 12.04
C ARG A 78 -6.20 -8.51 11.52
N VAL A 79 -5.33 -8.24 10.56
CA VAL A 79 -4.36 -9.18 10.00
C VAL A 79 -2.97 -8.52 9.96
N PRO A 80 -1.88 -9.30 9.97
CA PRO A 80 -0.55 -8.75 9.82
C PRO A 80 -0.39 -8.05 8.47
N VAL A 81 -0.13 -6.76 8.48
CA VAL A 81 0.13 -5.95 7.29
C VAL A 81 1.57 -5.49 7.31
N ARG A 82 2.30 -5.70 6.23
CA ARG A 82 3.67 -5.23 6.10
C ARG A 82 3.73 -3.94 5.31
N TYR A 83 4.49 -3.00 5.80
CA TYR A 83 4.70 -1.69 5.19
C TYR A 83 6.13 -1.55 4.68
N LEU A 84 6.27 -0.75 3.63
CA LEU A 84 7.54 -0.22 3.20
C LEU A 84 7.94 0.90 4.15
N ALA A 85 8.99 0.72 4.94
CA ALA A 85 9.46 1.68 5.93
C ALA A 85 10.85 2.20 5.57
N LYS A 86 11.14 3.43 5.95
CA LYS A 86 12.44 4.06 5.67
C LYS A 86 13.56 3.38 6.46
N THR A 87 14.76 3.29 5.88
CA THR A 87 15.97 2.74 6.48
C THR A 87 16.30 3.36 7.84
N GLU A 88 16.01 4.64 8.04
CA GLU A 88 16.25 5.31 9.32
C GLU A 88 15.47 4.67 10.49
N HIS A 89 14.34 4.01 10.22
CA HIS A 89 13.58 3.29 11.25
C HIS A 89 14.22 1.96 11.65
N PHE A 90 15.19 1.48 10.87
CA PHE A 90 15.94 0.24 11.14
C PHE A 90 17.32 0.50 11.75
N ASN A 91 17.75 1.77 11.90
CA ASN A 91 19.12 2.11 12.32
C ASN A 91 19.36 2.08 13.83
N GLY A 92 18.31 1.98 14.66
CA GLY A 92 18.55 1.88 16.11
C GLY A 92 17.32 2.09 16.99
N GLY A 93 17.49 1.84 18.29
CA GLY A 93 16.51 2.06 19.32
C GLY A 93 15.26 1.17 19.23
N PHE A 94 14.21 1.60 19.89
CA PHE A 94 12.94 0.88 19.97
C PHE A 94 12.26 0.72 18.59
N THR A 95 12.39 1.71 17.70
CA THR A 95 11.85 1.63 16.33
C THR A 95 12.45 0.49 15.53
N LYS A 96 13.78 0.29 15.59
CA LYS A 96 14.44 -0.86 14.96
C LYS A 96 13.87 -2.18 15.46
N PHE A 97 13.75 -2.32 16.78
CA PHE A 97 13.18 -3.53 17.37
C PHE A 97 11.77 -3.80 16.84
N VAL A 98 10.88 -2.80 16.81
CA VAL A 98 9.52 -2.94 16.28
C VAL A 98 9.53 -3.30 14.81
N MET A 99 10.31 -2.60 13.97
CA MET A 99 10.36 -2.86 12.52
C MET A 99 10.79 -4.30 12.20
N ILE A 100 11.88 -4.76 12.84
CA ILE A 100 12.40 -6.13 12.65
C ILE A 100 11.41 -7.17 13.20
N SER A 101 10.94 -6.98 14.44
CA SER A 101 10.07 -7.95 15.11
C SER A 101 8.68 -8.08 14.49
N THR A 102 8.24 -7.08 13.72
CA THR A 102 7.00 -7.12 12.95
C THR A 102 7.23 -7.43 11.46
N GLY A 103 8.49 -7.65 11.05
CA GLY A 103 8.84 -8.02 9.67
C GLY A 103 8.48 -6.93 8.66
N GLN A 104 8.61 -5.64 9.03
CA GLN A 104 8.45 -4.54 8.10
C GLN A 104 9.59 -4.55 7.06
N ILE A 105 9.34 -3.97 5.88
CA ILE A 105 10.28 -3.99 4.75
C ILE A 105 11.07 -2.68 4.73
N ASP A 106 12.40 -2.79 4.79
CA ASP A 106 13.28 -1.63 4.61
C ASP A 106 13.25 -1.15 3.15
N THR A 107 13.04 0.15 2.97
CA THR A 107 13.18 0.82 1.68
C THR A 107 14.55 1.46 1.57
N ASN A 108 15.58 0.70 1.25
CA ASN A 108 16.86 1.31 0.89
C ASN A 108 16.66 2.16 -0.37
N ARG A 109 16.64 3.49 -0.21
CA ARG A 109 16.39 4.44 -1.30
C ARG A 109 17.55 4.57 -2.26
N GLU A 110 18.74 4.18 -1.84
CA GLU A 110 19.96 4.21 -2.65
C GLU A 110 19.90 3.17 -3.77
N SER A 111 19.18 2.06 -3.55
CA SER A 111 18.94 1.02 -4.56
C SER A 111 17.75 1.28 -5.50
N GLY A 112 17.21 2.49 -5.53
CA GLY A 112 16.16 2.90 -6.48
C GLY A 112 14.75 2.41 -6.17
N GLY A 113 14.50 1.81 -5.01
CA GLY A 113 13.17 1.35 -4.55
C GLY A 113 12.66 0.08 -5.24
N ILE A 114 13.39 -0.49 -6.20
CA ILE A 114 13.05 -1.76 -6.86
C ILE A 114 13.18 -2.92 -5.86
N GLU A 115 14.25 -2.97 -5.07
CA GLU A 115 14.46 -4.00 -4.05
C GLU A 115 13.34 -4.03 -3.00
N ALA A 116 12.85 -2.85 -2.59
CA ALA A 116 11.73 -2.77 -1.68
C ALA A 116 10.45 -3.34 -2.30
N LEU A 117 10.20 -3.08 -3.59
CA LEU A 117 9.08 -3.68 -4.31
C LEU A 117 9.28 -5.19 -4.51
N SER A 118 10.50 -5.66 -4.76
CA SER A 118 10.81 -7.09 -4.83
C SER A 118 10.53 -7.81 -3.49
N SER A 119 10.86 -7.17 -2.37
CA SER A 119 10.49 -7.68 -1.04
C SER A 119 8.98 -7.70 -0.81
N ALA A 120 8.24 -6.73 -1.38
CA ALA A 120 6.78 -6.72 -1.34
C ALA A 120 6.17 -7.85 -2.21
N VAL A 121 6.83 -8.21 -3.31
CA VAL A 121 6.45 -9.37 -4.15
C VAL A 121 6.46 -10.65 -3.32
N ASP A 122 7.48 -10.89 -2.49
CA ASP A 122 7.57 -12.09 -1.66
C ASP A 122 6.39 -12.18 -0.68
N VAL A 123 6.00 -11.05 -0.09
CA VAL A 123 4.83 -11.00 0.82
C VAL A 123 3.53 -11.36 0.10
N LEU A 124 3.30 -10.76 -1.08
CA LEU A 124 2.06 -10.98 -1.83
C LEU A 124 1.99 -12.38 -2.47
N ARG A 125 3.14 -12.97 -2.80
CA ARG A 125 3.22 -14.35 -3.30
C ARG A 125 2.76 -15.37 -2.27
N ASP A 126 2.97 -15.07 -0.99
CA ASP A 126 2.54 -15.89 0.15
C ASP A 126 1.13 -15.49 0.64
N ASP A 127 0.27 -14.93 -0.21
CA ASP A 127 -1.07 -14.42 0.11
C ASP A 127 -1.09 -13.40 1.26
N GLY A 128 0.04 -12.75 1.51
CA GLY A 128 0.19 -11.75 2.56
C GLY A 128 -0.44 -10.41 2.20
N TRP A 129 -0.52 -9.54 3.23
CA TRP A 129 -1.07 -8.20 3.10
C TRP A 129 0.03 -7.15 3.15
N MET A 130 0.06 -6.29 2.12
CA MET A 130 0.97 -5.16 2.01
C MET A 130 0.25 -3.84 2.23
N GLY A 131 0.81 -2.98 3.08
CA GLY A 131 0.39 -1.59 3.21
C GLY A 131 1.35 -0.68 2.45
N ILE A 132 0.80 0.19 1.60
CA ILE A 132 1.56 1.17 0.83
C ILE A 132 0.91 2.54 0.99
N PHE A 133 1.75 3.52 1.24
CA PHE A 133 1.37 4.92 1.10
C PHE A 133 1.90 5.41 -0.26
N PRO A 134 1.03 5.59 -1.28
CA PRO A 134 1.49 5.93 -2.63
C PRO A 134 2.29 7.22 -2.70
N GLU A 135 2.07 8.13 -1.78
CA GLU A 135 2.81 9.39 -1.64
C GLU A 135 4.32 9.16 -1.37
N GLY A 136 4.67 8.01 -0.76
CA GLY A 136 6.05 7.63 -0.41
C GLY A 136 6.65 8.40 0.74
N THR A 137 5.94 9.38 1.27
CA THR A 137 6.34 10.17 2.46
C THR A 137 5.12 10.85 3.08
N ARG A 138 5.21 11.20 4.35
CA ARG A 138 4.19 12.02 5.01
C ARG A 138 4.25 13.45 4.51
N SER A 139 3.09 14.06 4.31
CA SER A 139 3.03 15.47 3.95
C SER A 139 3.60 16.35 5.06
N ARG A 140 4.54 17.23 4.69
CA ARG A 140 5.11 18.26 5.57
C ARG A 140 4.47 19.63 5.38
N ARG A 141 3.43 19.74 4.55
CA ARG A 141 2.72 21.01 4.34
C ARG A 141 2.13 21.51 5.65
N ALA A 142 2.13 22.82 5.84
CA ALA A 142 1.53 23.44 7.02
C ALA A 142 -0.01 23.44 6.97
N SER A 143 -0.59 23.49 5.76
CA SER A 143 -2.04 23.56 5.50
C SER A 143 -2.47 22.55 4.43
N PRO A 144 -3.77 22.18 4.39
CA PRO A 144 -4.34 21.36 3.32
C PRO A 144 -4.17 22.02 1.92
N PRO A 145 -4.20 21.19 0.85
CA PRO A 145 -4.36 19.75 0.88
C PRO A 145 -3.07 19.05 1.30
N PHE A 146 -3.18 18.04 2.18
CA PHE A 146 -2.02 17.25 2.61
C PHE A 146 -1.73 16.08 1.67
N LEU A 147 -2.74 15.60 0.94
CA LEU A 147 -2.58 14.54 -0.05
C LEU A 147 -1.61 14.99 -1.15
N GLN A 148 -0.63 14.17 -1.43
CA GLN A 148 0.43 14.45 -2.42
C GLN A 148 0.24 13.57 -3.66
N LYS A 149 1.00 13.87 -4.74
CA LYS A 149 1.02 13.05 -5.94
C LYS A 149 1.53 11.64 -5.61
N GLY A 150 0.81 10.61 -6.07
CA GLY A 150 1.19 9.22 -5.87
C GLY A 150 2.36 8.81 -6.78
N LYS A 151 3.23 7.95 -6.27
CA LYS A 151 4.29 7.26 -7.01
C LYS A 151 3.74 5.99 -7.64
N THR A 152 4.23 5.64 -8.80
CA THR A 152 3.71 4.52 -9.61
C THR A 152 4.09 3.12 -9.11
N GLY A 153 4.91 3.02 -8.06
CA GLY A 153 5.30 1.72 -7.50
C GLY A 153 4.12 0.85 -7.06
N ILE A 154 3.04 1.47 -6.57
CA ILE A 154 1.82 0.74 -6.21
C ILE A 154 1.15 0.11 -7.44
N ALA A 155 1.07 0.84 -8.54
CA ALA A 155 0.48 0.33 -9.78
C ALA A 155 1.35 -0.78 -10.39
N ARG A 156 2.68 -0.66 -10.30
CA ARG A 156 3.61 -1.69 -10.74
C ARG A 156 3.44 -2.97 -9.93
N LEU A 157 3.27 -2.86 -8.60
CA LEU A 157 3.00 -4.01 -7.74
C LEU A 157 1.61 -4.62 -8.00
N ALA A 158 0.59 -3.79 -8.22
CA ALA A 158 -0.75 -4.26 -8.59
C ALA A 158 -0.77 -4.97 -9.95
N ALA A 159 0.01 -4.50 -10.93
CA ALA A 159 0.17 -5.17 -12.23
C ALA A 159 0.95 -6.49 -12.12
N ARG A 160 1.91 -6.60 -11.18
CA ARG A 160 2.63 -7.85 -10.89
C ARG A 160 1.69 -8.93 -10.33
N PHE A 161 0.67 -8.50 -9.58
CA PHE A 161 -0.38 -9.34 -9.03
C PHE A 161 -1.76 -8.87 -9.53
N PRO A 162 -2.10 -9.11 -10.81
CA PRO A 162 -3.26 -8.48 -11.44
C PRO A 162 -4.60 -8.84 -10.80
N HIS A 163 -4.65 -9.93 -10.06
CA HIS A 163 -5.84 -10.39 -9.31
C HIS A 163 -5.80 -10.03 -7.82
N ALA A 164 -4.69 -9.46 -7.31
CA ALA A 164 -4.63 -8.99 -5.93
C ALA A 164 -5.62 -7.83 -5.70
N SER A 165 -6.23 -7.82 -4.54
CA SER A 165 -7.15 -6.75 -4.17
C SER A 165 -6.39 -5.50 -3.72
N VAL A 166 -6.55 -4.41 -4.43
CA VAL A 166 -6.08 -3.08 -4.01
C VAL A 166 -7.22 -2.37 -3.30
N VAL A 167 -7.07 -2.12 -2.00
CA VAL A 167 -8.07 -1.47 -1.15
C VAL A 167 -7.63 -0.03 -0.87
N PRO A 168 -8.34 1.00 -1.37
CA PRO A 168 -8.05 2.37 -1.01
C PRO A 168 -8.45 2.64 0.44
N ILE A 169 -7.60 3.34 1.19
CA ILE A 169 -7.84 3.65 2.61
C ILE A 169 -7.74 5.14 2.83
N CYS A 170 -8.81 5.76 3.30
CA CYS A 170 -8.81 7.15 3.70
C CYS A 170 -8.65 7.27 5.22
N ILE A 171 -7.58 7.95 5.66
CA ILE A 171 -7.28 8.19 7.07
C ILE A 171 -7.47 9.68 7.34
N ARG A 172 -8.40 10.00 8.23
CA ARG A 172 -8.74 11.36 8.64
C ARG A 172 -8.43 11.57 10.13
N GLY A 173 -7.97 12.74 10.50
CA GLY A 173 -7.71 13.09 11.91
C GLY A 173 -6.35 12.66 12.48
N ALA A 174 -5.68 11.67 11.90
CA ALA A 174 -4.41 11.12 12.41
C ALA A 174 -3.29 12.19 12.53
N ARG A 175 -3.25 13.16 11.62
CA ARG A 175 -2.32 14.29 11.69
C ARG A 175 -2.53 15.14 12.94
N LYS A 176 -3.78 15.32 13.38
CA LYS A 176 -4.07 16.07 14.61
C LYS A 176 -3.61 15.34 15.87
N PHE A 177 -3.63 13.99 15.83
CA PHE A 177 -3.10 13.16 16.92
C PHE A 177 -1.58 13.28 17.05
N MET A 178 -0.85 13.10 15.93
CA MET A 178 0.62 13.19 15.89
C MET A 178 1.06 13.86 14.58
N GLU A 179 1.40 15.13 14.66
CA GLU A 179 1.82 15.92 13.50
C GLU A 179 3.26 15.56 13.09
N PRO A 180 3.54 15.40 11.76
CA PRO A 180 4.89 15.14 11.29
C PRO A 180 5.89 16.22 11.75
N GLY A 181 7.03 15.78 12.32
CA GLY A 181 8.08 16.66 12.80
C GLY A 181 7.84 17.27 14.19
N LYS A 182 6.72 16.96 14.83
CA LYS A 182 6.44 17.40 16.22
C LYS A 182 6.40 16.18 17.15
N ALA A 183 7.03 16.29 18.32
CA ALA A 183 6.97 15.24 19.36
C ALA A 183 5.66 15.23 20.15
N ARG A 184 4.78 16.22 19.94
CA ARG A 184 3.54 16.37 20.71
C ARG A 184 2.47 15.40 20.22
N ILE A 185 1.95 14.60 21.14
CA ILE A 185 0.78 13.72 20.95
C ILE A 185 -0.44 14.39 21.58
N ARG A 186 -1.57 14.43 20.84
CA ARG A 186 -2.85 14.90 21.35
C ARG A 186 -3.76 13.69 21.56
N LEU A 187 -3.89 13.27 22.84
CA LEU A 187 -4.71 12.13 23.20
C LEU A 187 -6.19 12.37 22.87
N PHE A 188 -6.94 11.28 22.71
CA PHE A 188 -8.37 11.25 22.42
C PHE A 188 -8.80 11.99 21.15
N THR A 189 -7.84 12.34 20.28
CA THR A 189 -8.16 12.93 18.97
C THR A 189 -8.98 11.92 18.15
N PRO A 190 -10.12 12.34 17.58
CA PRO A 190 -10.88 11.48 16.67
C PRO A 190 -10.05 11.15 15.42
N ILE A 191 -9.92 9.84 15.15
CA ILE A 191 -9.30 9.31 13.95
C ILE A 191 -10.35 8.46 13.24
N GLU A 192 -10.55 8.69 11.96
CA GLU A 192 -11.43 7.87 11.16
C GLU A 192 -10.61 7.18 10.06
N VAL A 193 -10.83 5.86 9.95
CA VAL A 193 -10.20 5.03 8.93
C VAL A 193 -11.29 4.38 8.12
N GLU A 194 -11.38 4.74 6.84
CA GLU A 194 -12.35 4.21 5.91
C GLU A 194 -11.68 3.32 4.88
N PHE A 195 -12.13 2.07 4.80
CA PHE A 195 -11.74 1.12 3.76
C PHE A 195 -12.71 1.26 2.59
N GLY A 196 -12.20 1.61 1.42
CA GLY A 196 -12.97 1.77 0.19
C GLY A 196 -13.19 0.44 -0.53
N GLU A 197 -13.88 0.52 -1.67
CA GLU A 197 -14.15 -0.66 -2.50
C GLU A 197 -12.86 -1.22 -3.09
N PRO A 198 -12.61 -2.54 -2.95
CA PRO A 198 -11.45 -3.20 -3.55
C PRO A 198 -11.53 -3.17 -5.08
N ILE A 199 -10.38 -2.95 -5.71
CA ILE A 199 -10.23 -3.08 -7.15
C ILE A 199 -9.04 -3.97 -7.47
N THR A 200 -9.13 -4.81 -8.50
CA THR A 200 -7.97 -5.54 -9.02
C THR A 200 -7.45 -4.86 -10.27
N PHE A 201 -6.15 -4.99 -10.56
CA PHE A 201 -5.57 -4.40 -11.76
C PHE A 201 -6.19 -4.99 -13.03
N SER A 202 -6.50 -6.29 -13.02
CA SER A 202 -7.18 -6.99 -14.12
C SER A 202 -8.56 -6.40 -14.42
N LYS A 203 -9.41 -6.23 -13.41
CA LYS A 203 -10.73 -5.59 -13.58
C LYS A 203 -10.63 -4.13 -13.98
N TRP A 204 -9.62 -3.43 -13.47
CA TRP A 204 -9.41 -2.03 -13.80
C TRP A 204 -9.02 -1.84 -15.26
N ILE A 205 -8.03 -2.59 -15.78
CA ILE A 205 -7.53 -2.42 -17.14
C ILE A 205 -8.59 -2.72 -18.20
N THR A 206 -9.50 -3.66 -17.92
CA THR A 206 -10.61 -4.04 -18.79
C THR A 206 -11.84 -3.14 -18.64
N SER A 207 -11.91 -2.34 -17.58
CA SER A 207 -13.05 -1.45 -17.32
C SER A 207 -12.99 -0.15 -18.13
N SER A 208 -14.14 0.48 -18.34
CA SER A 208 -14.25 1.82 -18.94
C SER A 208 -13.54 2.92 -18.13
N LYS A 209 -13.37 2.74 -16.82
CA LYS A 209 -12.58 3.63 -15.97
C LYS A 209 -11.08 3.46 -16.19
N GLY A 210 -10.63 2.28 -16.58
CA GLY A 210 -9.25 1.97 -16.96
C GLY A 210 -8.97 2.31 -18.41
N PHE A 211 -8.42 1.35 -19.14
CA PHE A 211 -8.11 1.49 -20.57
C PHE A 211 -9.14 0.82 -21.48
N ASN A 212 -10.14 0.16 -20.91
CA ASN A 212 -11.18 -0.59 -21.64
C ASN A 212 -10.60 -1.60 -22.62
N LEU A 213 -9.48 -2.23 -22.26
CA LEU A 213 -8.80 -3.20 -23.11
C LEU A 213 -9.43 -4.58 -22.96
N THR A 214 -9.61 -5.26 -24.08
CA THR A 214 -9.87 -6.69 -24.12
C THR A 214 -8.60 -7.48 -23.84
N GLU A 215 -8.71 -8.76 -23.45
CA GLU A 215 -7.53 -9.62 -23.27
C GLU A 215 -6.71 -9.75 -24.55
N ALA A 216 -7.37 -9.79 -25.73
CA ALA A 216 -6.69 -9.83 -27.03
C ALA A 216 -5.84 -8.57 -27.26
N GLU A 217 -6.37 -7.38 -26.95
CA GLU A 217 -5.62 -6.13 -27.06
C GLU A 217 -4.46 -6.05 -26.06
N ILE A 218 -4.63 -6.61 -24.85
CA ILE A 218 -3.53 -6.72 -23.88
C ILE A 218 -2.41 -7.59 -24.47
N ILE A 219 -2.73 -8.75 -25.06
CA ILE A 219 -1.74 -9.62 -25.72
C ILE A 219 -1.02 -8.87 -26.85
N GLN A 220 -1.74 -8.14 -27.69
CA GLN A 220 -1.15 -7.36 -28.79
C GLN A 220 -0.14 -6.30 -28.31
N ILE A 221 -0.30 -5.75 -27.09
CA ILE A 221 0.69 -4.84 -26.52
C ILE A 221 2.06 -5.55 -26.41
N PHE A 222 2.05 -6.83 -26.04
CA PHE A 222 3.27 -7.61 -25.83
C PHE A 222 3.89 -8.20 -27.09
N ASP A 223 3.20 -8.16 -28.22
CA ASP A 223 3.75 -8.45 -29.55
C ASP A 223 4.59 -7.28 -30.10
N SER A 224 4.63 -6.16 -29.38
CA SER A 224 5.41 -4.98 -29.76
C SER A 224 6.87 -5.09 -29.31
N ASN A 225 7.72 -4.15 -29.74
CA ASN A 225 9.08 -4.07 -29.23
C ASN A 225 9.13 -3.66 -27.73
N SER A 226 10.23 -3.98 -27.06
CA SER A 226 10.39 -3.76 -25.61
C SER A 226 10.23 -2.29 -25.19
N GLU A 227 10.63 -1.35 -26.02
CA GLU A 227 10.49 0.08 -25.74
C GLU A 227 9.00 0.50 -25.69
N LYS A 228 8.21 0.07 -26.68
CA LYS A 228 6.78 0.35 -26.74
C LYS A 228 6.03 -0.30 -25.57
N ILE A 229 6.42 -1.53 -25.21
CA ILE A 229 5.88 -2.22 -24.03
C ILE A 229 6.13 -1.36 -22.78
N GLN A 230 7.38 -0.93 -22.53
CA GLN A 230 7.74 -0.12 -21.36
C GLN A 230 6.99 1.21 -21.33
N GLN A 231 6.87 1.89 -22.46
CA GLN A 231 6.10 3.14 -22.58
C GLN A 231 4.62 2.92 -22.23
N THR A 232 4.02 1.83 -22.72
CA THR A 232 2.62 1.48 -22.47
C THR A 232 2.43 1.15 -20.98
N MET A 233 3.29 0.31 -20.42
CA MET A 233 3.25 -0.01 -18.99
C MET A 233 3.41 1.24 -18.11
N GLY A 234 4.28 2.17 -18.49
CA GLY A 234 4.43 3.46 -17.80
C GLY A 234 3.14 4.29 -17.78
N LYS A 235 2.41 4.34 -18.90
CA LYS A 235 1.10 5.01 -19.02
C LYS A 235 0.04 4.33 -18.16
N LEU A 236 -0.01 2.98 -18.17
CA LEU A 236 -0.91 2.19 -17.33
C LEU A 236 -0.67 2.46 -15.84
N TYR A 237 0.58 2.40 -15.40
CA TYR A 237 0.95 2.66 -14.00
C TYR A 237 0.56 4.07 -13.57
N ARG A 238 0.82 5.07 -14.41
CA ARG A 238 0.49 6.46 -14.09
C ARG A 238 -1.02 6.64 -13.94
N ARG A 239 -1.80 6.16 -14.91
CA ARG A 239 -3.26 6.29 -14.89
C ARG A 239 -3.91 5.55 -13.71
N PHE A 240 -3.48 4.31 -13.43
CA PHE A 240 -3.96 3.57 -12.27
C PHE A 240 -3.68 4.33 -10.97
N THR A 241 -2.45 4.82 -10.82
CA THR A 241 -2.07 5.57 -9.62
C THR A 241 -2.85 6.87 -9.49
N ASP A 242 -3.04 7.62 -10.58
CA ASP A 242 -3.78 8.89 -10.54
C ASP A 242 -5.25 8.67 -10.18
N GLN A 243 -5.87 7.61 -10.68
CA GLN A 243 -7.24 7.25 -10.30
C GLN A 243 -7.35 6.79 -8.85
N LEU A 244 -6.39 6.02 -8.35
CA LEU A 244 -6.32 5.65 -6.94
C LEU A 244 -6.21 6.89 -6.06
N MET A 245 -5.35 7.84 -6.41
CA MET A 245 -5.22 9.11 -5.66
C MET A 245 -6.49 9.96 -5.74
N ALA A 246 -7.17 9.97 -6.88
CA ALA A 246 -8.47 10.62 -7.03
C ALA A 246 -9.54 9.94 -6.16
N THR A 247 -9.52 8.61 -6.07
CA THR A 247 -10.41 7.85 -5.16
C THR A 247 -10.17 8.25 -3.71
N LEU A 248 -8.91 8.30 -3.25
CA LEU A 248 -8.58 8.74 -1.89
C LEU A 248 -9.06 10.18 -1.63
N LYS A 249 -8.88 11.09 -2.60
CA LYS A 249 -9.38 12.47 -2.51
C LYS A 249 -10.90 12.51 -2.38
N ASN A 250 -11.62 11.73 -3.20
CA ASN A 250 -13.08 11.66 -3.16
C ASN A 250 -13.62 11.03 -1.87
N MET A 251 -12.86 10.12 -1.23
CA MET A 251 -13.15 9.60 0.11
C MET A 251 -12.89 10.64 1.21
N GLY A 252 -12.36 11.82 0.88
CA GLY A 252 -12.08 12.89 1.84
C GLY A 252 -10.69 12.83 2.47
N ALA A 253 -9.70 12.23 1.80
CA ALA A 253 -8.31 12.32 2.24
C ALA A 253 -7.86 13.79 2.29
N PRO A 254 -7.31 14.24 3.45
CA PRO A 254 -7.05 15.65 3.70
C PRO A 254 -5.93 16.25 2.85
#